data_8e33cd9a210e30d7857768a2b9fe1aa1
#
_entry.id   8e33cd9a210e30d7857768a2b9fe1aa1
#
_cell.length_a   1.000
_cell.length_b   1.000
_cell.length_c   1.000
_cell.angle_alpha   90.00
_cell.angle_beta   90.00
_cell.angle_gamma   90.00
#
_symmetry.space_group_name_H-M   'P 1'
#
loop_
_entity.id
_entity.type
_entity.pdbx_description
1 polymer ?
#
loop_
_entity_poly.entity_id
_entity_poly.type
_entity_poly.pdbx_seq_one_letter_code
_entity_poly.pdbx_strand_id
1 'polypeptide(L)'
;MRVTGHSDNRPIATLRFPSNWALSEARAKSVLEILAAKTGQGERFSAEGRSDTEPVATNATAEGRARNRRVEITVLAEGVE
;
A
#
# COMPACT_ATOMS: atom_id res chain seq x y z
N MET A 1 4.66 4.23 12.45
CA MET A 1 3.45 3.95 11.64
C MET A 1 3.86 3.42 10.28
N ARG A 2 3.21 2.39 9.80
CA ARG A 2 3.54 1.76 8.51
C ARG A 2 2.39 1.90 7.52
N VAL A 3 2.72 2.31 6.31
CA VAL A 3 1.76 2.39 5.21
C VAL A 3 2.09 1.28 4.22
N THR A 4 1.16 0.38 3.98
CA THR A 4 1.38 -0.79 3.11
C THR A 4 0.43 -0.75 1.93
N GLY A 5 0.99 -0.77 0.72
CA GLY A 5 0.21 -0.81 -0.51
C GLY A 5 0.05 -2.23 -1.01
N HIS A 6 -1.12 -2.55 -1.51
CA HIS A 6 -1.45 -3.87 -2.06
C HIS A 6 -2.07 -3.72 -3.44
N SER A 7 -1.95 -4.76 -4.24
CA SER A 7 -2.55 -4.82 -5.57
C SER A 7 -3.37 -6.10 -5.74
N ASP A 8 -4.11 -6.19 -6.85
CA ASP A 8 -4.70 -7.46 -7.27
C ASP A 8 -3.64 -8.28 -8.05
N ASN A 9 -4.03 -9.44 -8.56
CA ASN A 9 -3.10 -10.33 -9.26
C ASN A 9 -2.99 -10.06 -10.76
N ARG A 10 -3.62 -9.02 -11.29
CA ARG A 10 -3.48 -8.69 -12.71
C ARG A 10 -2.11 -8.05 -12.94
N PRO A 11 -1.33 -8.60 -13.87
CA PRO A 11 -0.04 -7.99 -14.17
C PRO A 11 -0.23 -6.57 -14.70
N ILE A 12 0.61 -5.67 -14.24
CA ILE A 12 0.66 -4.32 -14.77
C ILE A 12 2.09 -4.05 -15.23
N ALA A 13 2.22 -3.49 -16.42
CA ALA A 13 3.50 -3.08 -16.95
C ALA A 13 3.27 -1.83 -17.80
N THR A 14 3.62 -0.69 -17.25
CA THR A 14 3.49 0.60 -17.93
C THR A 14 4.81 1.34 -17.85
N LEU A 15 4.95 2.41 -18.60
CA LEU A 15 6.14 3.26 -18.51
C LEU A 15 6.34 3.81 -17.11
N ARG A 16 5.25 4.08 -16.41
CA ARG A 16 5.29 4.65 -15.06
C ARG A 16 5.45 3.58 -13.97
N PHE A 17 4.79 2.42 -14.16
CA PHE A 17 4.80 1.35 -13.16
C PHE A 17 5.13 0.02 -13.84
N PRO A 18 6.38 -0.41 -13.80
CA PRO A 18 6.80 -1.64 -14.49
C PRO A 18 6.28 -2.91 -13.83
N SER A 19 5.74 -2.85 -12.61
CA SER A 19 5.24 -4.02 -11.92
C SER A 19 4.23 -3.62 -10.83
N ASN A 20 3.48 -4.60 -10.32
CA ASN A 20 2.59 -4.38 -9.18
C ASN A 20 3.36 -4.02 -7.90
N TRP A 21 4.61 -4.45 -7.78
CA TRP A 21 5.47 -4.03 -6.68
C TRP A 21 5.71 -2.53 -6.72
N ALA A 22 6.11 -2.02 -7.89
CA ALA A 22 6.34 -0.59 -8.07
C ALA A 22 5.07 0.22 -7.84
N LEU A 23 3.93 -0.25 -8.37
CA LEU A 23 2.64 0.43 -8.21
C LEU A 23 2.21 0.46 -6.74
N SER A 24 2.26 -0.68 -6.05
CA SER A 24 1.82 -0.76 -4.65
C SER A 24 2.71 0.08 -3.74
N GLU A 25 4.01 0.11 -3.99
CA GLU A 25 4.93 0.95 -3.24
C GLU A 25 4.65 2.44 -3.49
N ALA A 26 4.42 2.83 -4.74
CA ALA A 26 4.12 4.22 -5.08
C ALA A 26 2.84 4.71 -4.41
N ARG A 27 1.81 3.86 -4.34
CA ARG A 27 0.56 4.19 -3.66
C ARG A 27 0.77 4.36 -2.16
N ALA A 28 1.57 3.49 -1.54
CA ALA A 28 1.89 3.59 -0.13
C ALA A 28 2.65 4.89 0.17
N LYS A 29 3.61 5.24 -0.68
CA LYS A 29 4.37 6.48 -0.53
C LYS A 29 3.49 7.71 -0.67
N SER A 30 2.53 7.71 -1.59
CA SER A 30 1.61 8.84 -1.78
C SER A 30 0.77 9.08 -0.52
N VAL A 31 0.28 8.01 0.09
CA VAL A 31 -0.49 8.12 1.33
C VAL A 31 0.40 8.59 2.47
N LEU A 32 1.63 8.06 2.55
CA LEU A 32 2.58 8.48 3.57
C LEU A 32 2.86 9.98 3.49
N GLU A 33 3.05 10.52 2.28
CA GLU A 33 3.31 11.95 2.10
C GLU A 33 2.16 12.80 2.60
N ILE A 34 0.92 12.38 2.35
CA ILE A 34 -0.26 13.08 2.85
C ILE A 34 -0.30 13.08 4.38
N LEU A 35 -0.04 11.92 4.99
CA LEU A 35 -0.04 11.79 6.45
C LEU A 35 1.10 12.60 7.08
N ALA A 36 2.28 12.54 6.47
CA ALA A 36 3.43 13.29 6.97
C ALA A 36 3.18 14.80 6.93
N ALA A 37 2.57 15.30 5.85
CA ALA A 37 2.25 16.71 5.71
C ALA A 37 1.22 17.16 6.74
N LYS A 38 0.25 16.31 7.07
CA LYS A 38 -0.79 16.67 8.04
C LYS A 38 -0.32 16.60 9.48
N THR A 39 0.58 15.68 9.80
CA THR A 39 1.03 15.46 11.18
C THR A 39 2.35 16.12 11.50
N GLY A 40 3.14 16.44 10.49
CA GLY A 40 4.50 16.95 10.68
C GLY A 40 5.48 15.90 11.20
N GLN A 41 5.12 14.61 11.13
CA GLN A 41 5.90 13.52 11.70
C GLN A 41 6.30 12.49 10.64
N GLY A 42 6.74 12.96 9.48
CA GLY A 42 7.08 12.08 8.36
C GLY A 42 8.10 11.00 8.70
N GLU A 43 9.04 11.28 9.57
CA GLU A 43 10.07 10.32 9.98
C GLU A 43 9.53 9.15 10.79
N ARG A 44 8.29 9.24 11.29
CA ARG A 44 7.63 8.15 12.02
C ARG A 44 6.88 7.21 11.11
N PHE A 45 6.85 7.49 9.83
CA PHE A 45 6.13 6.70 8.84
C PHE A 45 7.11 5.93 7.97
N SER A 46 6.72 4.72 7.59
CA SER A 46 7.42 3.96 6.56
C SER A 46 6.42 3.49 5.53
N ALA A 47 6.87 3.35 4.30
CA ALA A 47 6.02 2.90 3.20
C ALA A 47 6.58 1.61 2.61
N GLU A 48 5.67 0.68 2.27
CA GLU A 48 6.04 -0.62 1.76
C GLU A 48 5.03 -1.07 0.72
N GLY A 49 5.51 -1.70 -0.36
CA GLY A 49 4.67 -2.33 -1.35
C GLY A 49 4.68 -3.83 -1.17
N ARG A 50 3.52 -4.48 -1.23
CA ARG A 50 3.36 -5.92 -1.08
C ARG A 50 2.88 -6.61 -2.35
N SER A 51 2.64 -5.85 -3.42
CA SER A 51 2.12 -6.39 -4.66
C SER A 51 0.83 -7.19 -4.41
N ASP A 52 0.70 -8.39 -4.96
CA ASP A 52 -0.47 -9.24 -4.79
C ASP A 52 -0.26 -10.37 -3.78
N THR A 53 0.73 -10.24 -2.90
CA THR A 53 1.12 -11.31 -1.99
C THR A 53 0.18 -11.53 -0.81
N GLU A 54 -0.66 -10.54 -0.48
CA GLU A 54 -1.54 -10.60 0.69
C GLU A 54 -2.98 -10.22 0.31
N PRO A 55 -3.69 -11.08 -0.44
CA PRO A 55 -5.06 -10.79 -0.83
C PRO A 55 -6.02 -10.88 0.36
N VAL A 56 -7.02 -9.99 0.39
CA VAL A 56 -8.11 -10.04 1.38
C VAL A 56 -9.40 -10.56 0.77
N ALA A 57 -9.42 -10.72 -0.56
CA ALA A 57 -10.58 -11.21 -1.29
C ALA A 57 -10.12 -12.02 -2.51
N THR A 58 -11.06 -12.63 -3.19
CA THR A 58 -10.75 -13.41 -4.40
C THR A 58 -10.30 -12.49 -5.54
N ASN A 59 -9.31 -12.96 -6.31
CA ASN A 59 -8.90 -12.27 -7.54
C ASN A 59 -9.74 -12.73 -8.75
N ALA A 60 -10.66 -13.67 -8.56
CA ALA A 60 -11.49 -14.19 -9.63
C ALA A 60 -12.60 -13.25 -10.08
N THR A 61 -13.01 -12.31 -9.23
CA THR A 61 -14.05 -11.34 -9.52
C THR A 61 -13.52 -9.92 -9.52
N ALA A 62 -14.20 -9.03 -10.26
CA ALA A 62 -13.83 -7.62 -10.28
C ALA A 62 -13.96 -6.98 -8.89
N GLU A 63 -14.99 -7.36 -8.13
CA GLU A 63 -15.19 -6.85 -6.78
C GLU A 63 -14.08 -7.30 -5.83
N GLY A 64 -13.68 -8.56 -5.91
CA GLY A 64 -12.58 -9.08 -5.10
C GLY A 64 -11.26 -8.40 -5.44
N ARG A 65 -10.98 -8.22 -6.73
CA ARG A 65 -9.78 -7.51 -7.17
C ARG A 65 -9.77 -6.07 -6.66
N ALA A 66 -10.93 -5.40 -6.70
CA ALA A 66 -11.03 -4.03 -6.19
C ALA A 66 -10.69 -3.94 -4.69
N ARG A 67 -11.11 -4.95 -3.91
CA ARG A 67 -10.78 -5.02 -2.49
C ARG A 67 -9.30 -5.25 -2.25
N ASN A 68 -8.65 -5.99 -3.13
CA ASN A 68 -7.22 -6.27 -3.02
C ASN A 68 -6.38 -5.04 -3.35
N ARG A 69 -6.87 -4.14 -4.21
CA ARG A 69 -6.19 -2.88 -4.52
C ARG A 69 -6.44 -1.88 -3.40
N ARG A 70 -5.62 -1.95 -2.36
CA ARG A 70 -5.82 -1.15 -1.16
C ARG A 70 -4.52 -0.65 -0.58
N VAL A 71 -4.64 0.33 0.31
CA VAL A 71 -3.54 0.79 1.15
C VAL A 71 -3.97 0.61 2.60
N GLU A 72 -3.13 -0.05 3.39
CA GLU A 72 -3.37 -0.28 4.81
C GLU A 72 -2.44 0.59 5.64
N ILE A 73 -2.96 1.14 6.73
CA ILE A 73 -2.18 1.93 7.66
C ILE A 73 -2.12 1.17 8.98
N THR A 74 -0.92 0.77 9.37
CA THR A 74 -0.68 0.07 10.63
C THR A 74 -0.12 1.07 11.64
N VAL A 75 -0.84 1.25 12.71
CA VAL A 75 -0.43 2.16 13.79
C VAL A 75 0.18 1.33 14.91
N LEU A 76 1.44 1.63 15.24
CA LEU A 76 2.11 1.01 16.37
C LEU A 76 2.03 1.98 17.53
N ALA A 77 1.43 1.55 18.63
CA ALA A 77 1.30 2.38 19.80
C ALA A 77 2.66 2.49 20.51
N GLU A 78 3.15 3.69 20.70
CA GLU A 78 4.40 3.91 21.41
C GLU A 78 4.30 3.47 22.84
N GLY A 79 5.38 2.87 23.34
CA GLY A 79 5.46 2.47 24.73
C GLY A 79 4.73 1.18 25.05
N VAL A 80 4.21 0.48 24.05
CA VAL A 80 3.48 -0.79 24.25
C VAL A 80 4.38 -2.00 23.93
N GLU A 81 5.45 -1.79 23.27
CA GLU A 81 6.40 -2.82 22.87
C GLU A 81 6.94 -3.61 24.08
#